data_60492cd62139a11d5e2cd53778b75d9d
#
_entry.id   60492cd62139a11d5e2cd53778b75d9d
#
_cell.length_a   1.000
_cell.length_b   1.000
_cell.length_c   1.000
_cell.angle_alpha   90.00
_cell.angle_beta   90.00
_cell.angle_gamma   90.00
#
_symmetry.space_group_name_H-M   'P 1'
#
loop_
_entity.id
_entity.type
_entity.pdbx_description
1 polymer ?
#
loop_
_entity_poly.entity_id
_entity_poly.type
_entity_poly.pdbx_seq_one_letter_code
_entity_poly.pdbx_strand_id
1 'polypeptide(L)'
;MDAYELVTRNTAEIVTEDELRALLAKPTKRVYTGYEPSGEIHLGHLVTINKLMDMKNAGFDVVVLIANLHAYLNRKGTFEQIKELADYNKACIEAVGLKGAEFVLGTDVQLTPKYQTEVL
;
A
#
# COMPACT_ATOMS: atom_id res chain seq x y z
N MET A 1 -6.63 18.62 13.40
CA MET A 1 -6.31 18.54 11.94
C MET A 1 -7.45 17.82 11.25
N ASP A 2 -8.06 18.41 10.28
CA ASP A 2 -9.17 17.80 9.55
C ASP A 2 -8.66 16.72 8.54
N ALA A 3 -9.61 15.99 7.94
CA ALA A 3 -9.25 14.89 7.03
C ALA A 3 -8.49 15.38 5.79
N TYR A 4 -8.87 16.55 5.24
CA TYR A 4 -8.18 17.11 4.10
C TYR A 4 -6.74 17.51 4.43
N GLU A 5 -6.52 18.15 5.57
CA GLU A 5 -5.18 18.52 6.04
C GLU A 5 -4.29 17.28 6.28
N LEU A 6 -4.85 16.22 6.88
CA LEU A 6 -4.13 14.95 7.08
C LEU A 6 -3.68 14.34 5.75
N VAL A 7 -4.58 14.30 4.78
CA VAL A 7 -4.29 13.67 3.49
C VAL A 7 -3.31 14.49 2.67
N THR A 8 -3.39 15.81 2.72
CA THR A 8 -2.58 16.69 1.86
C THR A 8 -1.24 17.08 2.45
N ARG A 9 -1.06 16.99 3.77
CA ARG A 9 0.22 17.35 4.37
C ARG A 9 1.36 16.47 3.84
N ASN A 10 2.52 17.06 3.62
CA ASN A 10 3.72 16.37 3.14
C ASN A 10 3.53 15.64 1.80
N THR A 11 2.63 16.13 0.95
CA THR A 11 2.49 15.66 -0.44
C THR A 11 3.15 16.64 -1.39
N ALA A 12 3.77 16.11 -2.44
CA ALA A 12 4.37 16.93 -3.49
C ALA A 12 3.34 17.37 -4.53
N GLU A 13 2.37 16.50 -4.81
CA GLU A 13 1.37 16.70 -5.84
C GLU A 13 0.09 15.95 -5.50
N ILE A 14 -1.05 16.49 -5.90
CA ILE A 14 -2.36 15.86 -5.76
C ILE A 14 -3.05 15.90 -7.10
N VAL A 15 -3.41 14.74 -7.63
CA VAL A 15 -4.10 14.59 -8.91
C VAL A 15 -5.44 13.88 -8.68
N THR A 16 -6.53 14.61 -8.59
CA THR A 16 -6.70 16.07 -8.53
C THR A 16 -7.28 16.47 -7.17
N GLU A 17 -7.14 17.75 -6.80
CA GLU A 17 -7.71 18.23 -5.53
C GLU A 17 -9.24 18.13 -5.50
N ASP A 18 -9.92 18.42 -6.60
CA ASP A 18 -11.38 18.34 -6.68
C ASP A 18 -11.86 16.89 -6.51
N GLU A 19 -11.19 15.93 -7.12
CA GLU A 19 -11.49 14.51 -6.96
C GLU A 19 -11.24 14.04 -5.53
N LEU A 20 -10.17 14.52 -4.90
CA LEU A 20 -9.87 14.21 -3.50
C LEU A 20 -10.97 14.75 -2.57
N ARG A 21 -11.41 15.99 -2.76
CA ARG A 21 -12.50 16.56 -1.97
C ARG A 21 -13.79 15.78 -2.13
N ALA A 22 -14.13 15.38 -3.36
CA ALA A 22 -15.29 14.54 -3.64
C ALA A 22 -15.18 13.17 -2.97
N LEU A 23 -13.97 12.56 -2.98
CA LEU A 23 -13.72 11.28 -2.32
C LEU A 23 -13.85 11.39 -0.79
N LEU A 24 -13.30 12.45 -0.20
CA LEU A 24 -13.39 12.68 1.25
C LEU A 24 -14.84 12.83 1.75
N ALA A 25 -15.74 13.30 0.91
CA ALA A 25 -17.16 13.42 1.23
C ALA A 25 -17.91 12.08 1.22
N LYS A 26 -17.32 11.01 0.67
CA LYS A 26 -17.96 9.69 0.62
C LYS A 26 -17.88 8.99 1.97
N PRO A 27 -18.92 8.20 2.35
CA PRO A 27 -18.91 7.46 3.60
C PRO A 27 -17.87 6.32 3.60
N THR A 28 -17.61 5.72 2.43
CA THR A 28 -16.61 4.67 2.24
C THR A 28 -15.56 5.13 1.26
N LYS A 29 -14.31 5.05 1.65
CA LYS A 29 -13.17 5.46 0.82
C LYS A 29 -11.99 4.56 1.08
N ARG A 30 -11.33 4.15 0.02
CA ARG A 30 -10.17 3.24 0.07
C ARG A 30 -8.95 3.92 -0.52
N VAL A 31 -7.81 3.55 0.02
CA VAL A 31 -6.50 3.93 -0.51
C VAL A 31 -5.62 2.70 -0.56
N TYR A 32 -4.81 2.58 -1.59
CA TYR A 32 -3.82 1.51 -1.64
C TYR A 32 -2.45 2.04 -2.06
N THR A 33 -1.43 1.30 -1.68
CA THR A 33 -0.09 1.44 -2.19
C THR A 33 0.58 0.07 -2.31
N GLY A 34 1.57 -0.04 -3.18
CA GLY A 34 2.34 -1.26 -3.36
C GLY A 34 3.76 -1.13 -2.82
N TYR A 35 4.23 -2.20 -2.19
CA TYR A 35 5.63 -2.35 -1.79
C TYR A 35 6.21 -3.61 -2.43
N GLU A 36 7.35 -3.47 -3.10
CA GLU A 36 8.10 -4.62 -3.57
C GLU A 36 8.91 -5.20 -2.39
N PRO A 37 8.70 -6.48 -2.01
CA PRO A 37 9.44 -7.10 -0.92
C PRO A 37 10.83 -7.51 -1.41
N SER A 38 11.70 -6.53 -1.61
CA SER A 38 13.03 -6.72 -2.21
C SER A 38 14.18 -6.63 -1.21
N GLY A 39 13.89 -6.35 0.05
CA GLY A 39 14.88 -6.22 1.11
C GLY A 39 14.28 -5.73 2.42
N GLU A 40 15.14 -5.24 3.28
CA GLU A 40 14.75 -4.74 4.59
C GLU A 40 14.01 -3.41 4.52
N ILE A 41 13.08 -3.22 5.44
CA ILE A 41 12.43 -1.91 5.66
C ILE A 41 13.44 -0.97 6.33
N HIS A 42 13.53 0.23 5.83
CA HIS A 42 14.43 1.28 6.35
C HIS A 42 13.69 2.62 6.50
N LEU A 43 14.38 3.64 7.00
CA LEU A 43 13.81 4.96 7.26
C LEU A 43 13.11 5.60 6.06
N GLY A 44 13.58 5.32 4.84
CA GLY A 44 12.92 5.80 3.62
C GLY A 44 11.49 5.30 3.45
N HIS A 45 11.18 4.11 3.94
CA HIS A 45 9.82 3.56 3.92
C HIS A 45 8.89 4.27 4.91
N LEU A 46 9.41 4.88 5.99
CA LEU A 46 8.59 5.59 6.96
C LEU A 46 7.80 6.74 6.35
N VAL A 47 8.35 7.40 5.34
CA VAL A 47 7.65 8.50 4.66
C VAL A 47 6.31 8.05 4.11
N THR A 48 6.30 6.93 3.39
CA THR A 48 5.07 6.38 2.80
C THR A 48 4.18 5.71 3.83
N ILE A 49 4.76 4.99 4.81
CA ILE A 49 4.00 4.35 5.89
C ILE A 49 3.27 5.41 6.73
N ASN A 50 3.95 6.50 7.07
CA ASN A 50 3.33 7.62 7.80
C ASN A 50 2.19 8.25 7.00
N LYS A 51 2.33 8.37 5.68
CA LYS A 51 1.24 8.84 4.82
C LYS A 51 0.03 7.90 4.87
N LEU A 52 0.25 6.60 4.87
CA LEU A 52 -0.85 5.63 5.00
C LEU A 52 -1.52 5.73 6.38
N MET A 53 -0.76 6.00 7.43
CA MET A 53 -1.35 6.27 8.76
C MET A 53 -2.21 7.55 8.75
N ASP A 54 -1.76 8.60 8.08
CA ASP A 54 -2.56 9.82 7.89
C ASP A 54 -3.86 9.51 7.14
N MET A 55 -3.78 8.73 6.07
CA MET A 55 -4.96 8.30 5.31
C MET A 55 -5.93 7.51 6.18
N LYS A 56 -5.42 6.57 6.97
CA LYS A 56 -6.24 5.81 7.91
C LYS A 56 -6.93 6.72 8.92
N ASN A 57 -6.19 7.65 9.51
CA ASN A 57 -6.73 8.62 10.47
C ASN A 57 -7.74 9.57 9.82
N ALA A 58 -7.64 9.80 8.52
CA ALA A 58 -8.62 10.55 7.73
C ALA A 58 -9.87 9.72 7.33
N GLY A 59 -9.96 8.46 7.74
CA GLY A 59 -11.11 7.60 7.55
C GLY A 59 -11.05 6.70 6.31
N PHE A 60 -9.87 6.51 5.71
CA PHE A 60 -9.70 5.58 4.60
C PHE A 60 -9.51 4.13 5.09
N ASP A 61 -10.09 3.20 4.34
CA ASP A 61 -9.70 1.80 4.39
C ASP A 61 -8.39 1.64 3.64
N VAL A 62 -7.33 1.28 4.34
CA VAL A 62 -5.99 1.17 3.77
C VAL A 62 -5.71 -0.24 3.31
N VAL A 63 -5.28 -0.37 2.06
CA VAL A 63 -4.82 -1.63 1.45
C VAL A 63 -3.34 -1.51 1.12
N VAL A 64 -2.57 -2.48 1.58
CA VAL A 64 -1.14 -2.59 1.27
C VAL A 64 -0.95 -3.79 0.35
N LEU A 65 -0.57 -3.53 -0.89
CA LEU A 65 -0.22 -4.57 -1.85
C LEU A 65 1.26 -4.93 -1.65
N ILE A 66 1.51 -6.18 -1.28
CA ILE A 66 2.87 -6.72 -1.28
C ILE A 66 3.13 -7.30 -2.68
N ALA A 67 3.93 -6.60 -3.46
CA ALA A 67 4.17 -6.91 -4.87
C ALA A 67 5.19 -8.04 -5.05
N ASN A 68 4.87 -9.22 -4.51
CA ASN A 68 5.75 -10.38 -4.50
C ASN A 68 6.00 -10.97 -5.90
N LEU A 69 5.00 -10.97 -6.77
CA LEU A 69 5.19 -11.37 -8.17
C LEU A 69 6.16 -10.44 -8.89
N HIS A 70 6.01 -9.14 -8.67
CA HIS A 70 6.90 -8.13 -9.23
C HIS A 70 8.35 -8.33 -8.76
N ALA A 71 8.55 -8.58 -7.47
CA ALA A 71 9.86 -8.88 -6.91
C ALA A 71 10.50 -10.12 -7.54
N TYR A 72 9.70 -11.17 -7.76
CA TYR A 72 10.18 -12.37 -8.43
C TYR A 72 10.59 -12.10 -9.88
N LEU A 73 9.77 -11.38 -10.64
CA LEU A 73 10.08 -11.02 -12.02
C LEU A 73 11.30 -10.08 -12.11
N ASN A 74 11.53 -9.25 -11.10
CA ASN A 74 12.72 -8.41 -10.96
C ASN A 74 13.93 -9.16 -10.40
N ARG A 75 13.86 -10.48 -10.28
CA ARG A 75 14.95 -11.35 -9.82
C ARG A 75 15.50 -11.00 -8.43
N LYS A 76 14.61 -10.61 -7.52
CA LYS A 76 14.97 -10.27 -6.14
C LYS A 76 15.17 -11.48 -5.23
N GLY A 77 14.95 -12.70 -5.73
CA GLY A 77 15.14 -13.94 -5.02
C GLY A 77 14.24 -15.05 -5.53
N THR A 78 14.28 -16.18 -4.85
CA THR A 78 13.33 -17.28 -5.07
C THR A 78 11.95 -16.92 -4.50
N PHE A 79 10.91 -17.63 -4.90
CA PHE A 79 9.58 -17.43 -4.31
C PHE A 79 9.56 -17.60 -2.80
N GLU A 80 10.33 -18.56 -2.27
CA GLU A 80 10.44 -18.79 -0.82
C GLU A 80 11.10 -17.61 -0.10
N GLN A 81 12.22 -17.11 -0.64
CA GLN A 81 12.91 -15.94 -0.08
C GLN A 81 12.02 -14.69 -0.12
N ILE A 82 11.31 -14.49 -1.23
CA ILE A 82 10.40 -13.34 -1.39
C ILE A 82 9.22 -13.45 -0.43
N LYS A 83 8.71 -14.68 -0.18
CA LYS A 83 7.66 -14.90 0.82
C LYS A 83 8.13 -14.50 2.22
N GLU A 84 9.34 -14.91 2.61
CA GLU A 84 9.91 -14.50 3.89
C GLU A 84 10.07 -12.99 4.00
N LEU A 85 10.55 -12.34 2.94
CA LEU A 85 10.65 -10.88 2.87
C LEU A 85 9.29 -10.20 2.94
N ALA A 86 8.28 -10.77 2.29
CA ALA A 86 6.91 -10.25 2.34
C ALA A 86 6.34 -10.31 3.76
N ASP A 87 6.51 -11.42 4.45
CA ASP A 87 6.08 -11.59 5.84
C ASP A 87 6.83 -10.64 6.78
N TYR A 88 8.13 -10.49 6.57
CA TYR A 88 8.95 -9.54 7.33
C TYR A 88 8.52 -8.08 7.09
N ASN A 89 8.32 -7.69 5.85
CA ASN A 89 7.88 -6.33 5.50
C ASN A 89 6.52 -6.01 6.12
N LYS A 90 5.58 -6.95 6.07
CA LYS A 90 4.27 -6.81 6.73
C LYS A 90 4.43 -6.58 8.23
N ALA A 91 5.23 -7.42 8.89
CA ALA A 91 5.47 -7.30 10.32
C ALA A 91 6.10 -5.94 10.69
N CYS A 92 7.06 -5.45 9.89
CA CYS A 92 7.67 -4.14 10.10
C CYS A 92 6.68 -2.99 9.93
N ILE A 93 5.86 -3.03 8.89
CA ILE A 93 4.84 -2.01 8.63
C ILE A 93 3.83 -1.94 9.79
N GLU A 94 3.38 -3.08 10.28
CA GLU A 94 2.49 -3.15 11.44
C GLU A 94 3.19 -2.65 12.72
N ALA A 95 4.46 -2.98 12.92
CA ALA A 95 5.24 -2.54 14.07
C ALA A 95 5.47 -1.02 14.10
N VAL A 96 5.59 -0.39 12.94
CA VAL A 96 5.67 1.08 12.82
C VAL A 96 4.39 1.76 13.27
N GLY A 97 3.26 1.09 13.15
CA GLY A 97 1.97 1.60 13.64
C GLY A 97 0.81 1.47 12.67
N LEU A 98 1.02 1.04 11.44
CA LEU A 98 -0.06 0.82 10.48
C LEU A 98 -0.79 -0.50 10.80
N LYS A 99 -1.70 -0.45 11.77
CA LYS A 99 -2.52 -1.58 12.19
C LYS A 99 -3.90 -1.52 11.56
N GLY A 100 -4.46 -2.70 11.25
CA GLY A 100 -5.80 -2.80 10.68
C GLY A 100 -5.86 -2.47 9.19
N ALA A 101 -4.73 -2.37 8.49
CA ALA A 101 -4.68 -2.35 7.05
C ALA A 101 -4.89 -3.76 6.48
N GLU A 102 -5.50 -3.84 5.30
CA GLU A 102 -5.59 -5.09 4.53
C GLU A 102 -4.29 -5.29 3.76
N PHE A 103 -3.61 -6.42 3.98
CA PHE A 103 -2.42 -6.80 3.21
C PHE A 103 -2.80 -7.80 2.14
N VAL A 104 -2.46 -7.50 0.89
CA VAL A 104 -2.76 -8.32 -0.27
C VAL A 104 -1.46 -8.72 -0.95
N LEU A 105 -1.28 -10.02 -1.20
CA LEU A 105 -0.18 -10.51 -2.02
C LEU A 105 -0.52 -10.35 -3.50
N GLY A 106 0.42 -9.84 -4.28
CA GLY A 106 0.23 -9.68 -5.73
C GLY A 106 -0.13 -10.98 -6.42
N THR A 107 0.52 -12.09 -6.04
CA THR A 107 0.24 -13.43 -6.60
C THR A 107 -1.18 -13.91 -6.36
N ASP A 108 -1.82 -13.52 -5.25
CA ASP A 108 -3.19 -13.94 -4.94
C ASP A 108 -4.23 -13.28 -5.86
N VAL A 109 -3.86 -12.18 -6.49
CA VAL A 109 -4.71 -11.43 -7.42
C VAL A 109 -4.28 -11.61 -8.86
N GLN A 110 -3.02 -11.36 -9.15
CA GLN A 110 -2.48 -11.26 -10.51
C GLN A 110 -2.39 -12.58 -11.25
N LEU A 111 -2.28 -13.69 -10.53
CA LEU A 111 -2.25 -15.03 -11.13
C LEU A 111 -3.63 -15.66 -11.28
N THR A 112 -4.69 -14.94 -10.95
CA THR A 112 -6.06 -15.44 -11.17
C THR A 112 -6.47 -15.29 -12.63
N PRO A 113 -7.24 -16.24 -13.19
CA PRO A 113 -7.76 -16.13 -14.56
C PRO A 113 -8.58 -14.85 -14.78
N LYS A 114 -9.36 -14.45 -13.77
CA LYS A 114 -10.15 -13.21 -13.82
C LYS A 114 -9.29 -11.98 -14.05
N TYR A 115 -8.26 -11.80 -13.23
CA TYR A 115 -7.35 -10.66 -13.36
C TYR A 115 -6.68 -10.64 -14.73
N GLN A 116 -6.13 -11.78 -15.15
CA GLN A 116 -5.45 -11.90 -16.44
C GLN A 116 -6.36 -11.58 -17.62
N THR A 117 -7.63 -11.98 -17.54
CA THR A 117 -8.61 -11.65 -18.57
C THR A 117 -8.94 -10.16 -18.61
N GLU A 118 -9.07 -9.52 -17.45
CA GLU A 118 -9.41 -8.10 -17.35
C GLU A 118 -8.30 -7.17 -17.82
N VAL A 119 -7.02 -7.58 -17.73
CA VAL A 119 -5.89 -6.76 -18.19
C VAL A 119 -5.51 -6.96 -19.65
N LEU A 120 -6.08 -7.95 -20.31
CA LEU A 120 -5.93 -8.18 -21.77
C LEU A 120 -6.93 -7.32 -22.55
#